data_4e36f3d3517b317549f5c308bffbc9c7
#
_entry.id   4e36f3d3517b317549f5c308bffbc9c7
#
_cell.length_a   1.000
_cell.length_b   1.000
_cell.length_c   1.000
_cell.angle_alpha   90.00
_cell.angle_beta   90.00
_cell.angle_gamma   90.00
#
_symmetry.space_group_name_H-M   'P 1'
#
loop_
_entity.id
_entity.type
_entity.pdbx_description
1 polymer ?
#
loop_
_entity_poly.entity_id
_entity_poly.type
_entity_poly.pdbx_seq_one_letter_code
_entity_poly.pdbx_strand_id
1 'polypeptide(L)'
;MSAAPVLNPATVQELVDSLDAEFAVRLMDTFLQDSPHLLTEMRRGVRDGDAELVRRAAHTLKSNSWTFGLEQLAPLCQDLENLAAADGLAAAEPLARNLEAAYASARQAVEEVRAGLSDGRSSL
;
A
#
# COMPACT_ATOMS: atom_id res chain seq x y z
N MET A 1 16.12 -15.94 -9.18
CA MET A 1 15.36 -14.70 -9.32
C MET A 1 14.44 -14.54 -8.12
N SER A 2 14.65 -13.52 -7.34
CA SER A 2 13.82 -13.28 -6.15
C SER A 2 12.69 -12.33 -6.47
N ALA A 3 11.49 -12.65 -6.02
CA ALA A 3 10.37 -11.74 -6.09
C ALA A 3 10.58 -10.62 -5.06
N ALA A 4 10.00 -9.45 -5.32
CA ALA A 4 9.99 -8.38 -4.35
C ALA A 4 9.23 -8.83 -3.09
N PRO A 5 9.66 -8.44 -1.89
CA PRO A 5 8.95 -8.82 -0.67
C PRO A 5 7.60 -8.13 -0.57
N VAL A 6 6.67 -8.75 0.14
CA VAL A 6 5.40 -8.12 0.50
C VAL A 6 5.66 -6.88 1.35
N LEU A 7 6.54 -7.03 2.34
CA LEU A 7 7.01 -5.93 3.19
C LEU A 7 8.51 -6.12 3.38
N ASN A 8 9.28 -5.05 3.18
CA ASN A 8 10.72 -5.08 3.37
C ASN A 8 11.05 -4.72 4.83
N PRO A 9 11.52 -5.68 5.64
CA PRO A 9 11.79 -5.42 7.06
C PRO A 9 12.83 -4.32 7.28
N ALA A 10 13.80 -4.18 6.39
CA ALA A 10 14.82 -3.14 6.50
C ALA A 10 14.21 -1.74 6.44
N THR A 11 13.20 -1.55 5.60
CA THR A 11 12.51 -0.26 5.49
C THR A 11 11.80 0.10 6.79
N VAL A 12 11.11 -0.87 7.40
CA VAL A 12 10.44 -0.66 8.68
C VAL A 12 11.46 -0.41 9.79
N GLN A 13 12.58 -1.14 9.79
CA GLN A 13 13.63 -0.94 10.79
C GLN A 13 14.21 0.48 10.70
N GLU A 14 14.45 0.99 9.50
CA GLU A 14 14.90 2.37 9.31
C GLU A 14 13.90 3.37 9.85
N LEU A 15 12.61 3.11 9.65
CA LEU A 15 11.55 3.97 10.17
C LEU A 15 11.57 4.00 11.70
N VAL A 16 11.70 2.84 12.34
CA VAL A 16 11.80 2.72 13.80
C VAL A 16 13.06 3.42 14.32
N ASP A 17 14.19 3.24 13.64
CA ASP A 17 15.46 3.86 14.05
C ASP A 17 15.42 5.39 13.92
N SER A 18 14.72 5.90 12.91
CA SER A 18 14.67 7.33 12.64
C SER A 18 13.63 8.07 13.49
N LEU A 19 12.51 7.42 13.82
CA LEU A 19 11.39 8.07 14.49
C LEU A 19 11.14 7.54 15.89
N ASP A 20 11.02 6.31 16.09
CA ASP A 20 10.86 5.41 17.24
C ASP A 20 9.71 4.42 16.96
N ALA A 21 9.62 3.39 17.81
CA ALA A 21 8.64 2.32 17.61
C ALA A 21 7.20 2.82 17.78
N GLU A 22 6.98 3.70 18.74
CA GLU A 22 5.63 4.22 19.00
C GLU A 22 5.10 5.03 17.81
N PHE A 23 5.93 5.87 17.22
CA PHE A 23 5.54 6.66 16.06
C PHE A 23 5.32 5.75 14.84
N ALA A 24 6.17 4.74 14.66
CA ALA A 24 6.00 3.77 13.58
C ALA A 24 4.66 3.03 13.69
N VAL A 25 4.28 2.63 14.92
CA VAL A 25 2.98 2.00 15.16
C VAL A 25 1.83 2.93 14.77
N ARG A 26 1.92 4.20 15.11
CA ARG A 26 0.87 5.18 14.74
C ARG A 26 0.75 5.35 13.23
N LEU A 27 1.87 5.35 12.51
CA LEU A 27 1.84 5.42 11.04
C LEU A 27 1.19 4.17 10.46
N MET A 28 1.48 2.99 11.03
CA MET A 28 0.85 1.75 10.60
C MET A 28 -0.65 1.75 10.85
N ASP A 29 -1.09 2.24 12.01
CA ASP A 29 -2.51 2.37 12.33
C ASP A 29 -3.21 3.29 11.34
N THR A 30 -2.60 4.41 10.98
CA THR A 30 -3.15 5.32 9.98
C THR A 30 -3.28 4.63 8.62
N PHE A 31 -2.25 3.88 8.20
CA PHE A 31 -2.31 3.11 6.97
C PHE A 31 -3.48 2.11 6.99
N LEU A 32 -3.62 1.37 8.09
CA LEU A 32 -4.67 0.35 8.22
C LEU A 32 -6.07 0.97 8.23
N GLN A 33 -6.22 2.18 8.74
CA GLN A 33 -7.50 2.90 8.78
C GLN A 33 -7.85 3.53 7.44
N ASP A 34 -6.88 4.13 6.77
CA ASP A 34 -7.12 4.94 5.57
C ASP A 34 -7.12 4.12 4.28
N SER A 35 -6.30 3.07 4.20
CA SER A 35 -6.14 2.33 2.95
C SER A 35 -7.44 1.66 2.45
N PRO A 36 -8.35 1.16 3.30
CA PRO A 36 -9.62 0.63 2.80
C PRO A 36 -10.44 1.66 2.02
N HIS A 37 -10.42 2.92 2.45
CA HIS A 37 -11.11 4.00 1.74
C HIS A 37 -10.48 4.26 0.37
N LEU A 38 -9.16 4.20 0.29
CA LEU A 38 -8.45 4.37 -0.98
C LEU A 38 -8.80 3.24 -1.96
N LEU A 39 -8.90 2.01 -1.47
CA LEU A 39 -9.31 0.87 -2.29
C LEU A 39 -10.74 1.07 -2.81
N THR A 40 -11.65 1.52 -1.96
CA THR A 40 -13.04 1.79 -2.34
C THR A 40 -13.11 2.87 -3.43
N GLU A 41 -12.32 3.95 -3.27
CA GLU A 41 -12.26 5.02 -4.27
C GLU A 41 -11.72 4.52 -5.60
N MET A 42 -10.69 3.69 -5.58
CA MET A 42 -10.13 3.12 -6.80
C MET A 42 -11.14 2.24 -7.52
N ARG A 43 -11.86 1.37 -6.79
CA ARG A 43 -12.90 0.51 -7.38
C ARG A 43 -13.99 1.35 -8.01
N ARG A 44 -14.46 2.36 -7.28
CA ARG A 44 -15.53 3.24 -7.78
C ARG A 44 -15.08 3.99 -9.04
N GLY A 45 -13.85 4.50 -9.02
CA GLY A 45 -13.31 5.23 -10.16
C GLY A 45 -13.16 4.36 -11.39
N VAL A 46 -12.68 3.12 -11.22
CA VAL A 46 -12.58 2.17 -12.34
C VAL A 46 -13.96 1.86 -12.90
N ARG A 47 -14.92 1.59 -12.02
CA ARG A 47 -16.31 1.28 -12.44
C ARG A 47 -16.96 2.44 -13.18
N ASP A 48 -16.76 3.67 -12.69
CA ASP A 48 -17.46 4.85 -13.20
C ASP A 48 -16.67 5.59 -14.28
N GLY A 49 -15.45 5.14 -14.60
CA GLY A 49 -14.61 5.82 -15.58
C GLY A 49 -14.03 7.13 -15.09
N ASP A 50 -13.91 7.32 -13.78
CA ASP A 50 -13.39 8.54 -13.17
C ASP A 50 -11.87 8.42 -13.00
N ALA A 51 -11.14 8.81 -14.05
CA ALA A 51 -9.68 8.68 -14.09
C ALA A 51 -8.98 9.50 -13.01
N GLU A 52 -9.49 10.69 -12.71
CA GLU A 52 -8.87 11.56 -11.70
C GLU A 52 -8.99 10.96 -10.31
N LEU A 53 -10.14 10.36 -9.98
CA LEU A 53 -10.34 9.70 -8.71
C LEU A 53 -9.36 8.52 -8.56
N VAL A 54 -9.25 7.68 -9.60
CA VAL A 54 -8.32 6.54 -9.60
C VAL A 54 -6.88 7.02 -9.45
N ARG A 55 -6.48 8.04 -10.21
CA ARG A 55 -5.12 8.57 -10.19
C ARG A 55 -4.74 9.05 -8.79
N ARG A 56 -5.61 9.82 -8.15
CA ARG A 56 -5.33 10.36 -6.81
C ARG A 56 -5.27 9.28 -5.75
N ALA A 57 -6.22 8.34 -5.77
CA ALA A 57 -6.25 7.26 -4.79
C ALA A 57 -5.04 6.34 -4.95
N ALA A 58 -4.69 5.98 -6.19
CA ALA A 58 -3.54 5.14 -6.46
C ALA A 58 -2.23 5.83 -6.07
N HIS A 59 -2.11 7.12 -6.34
CA HIS A 59 -0.93 7.90 -5.96
C HIS A 59 -0.73 7.92 -4.44
N THR A 60 -1.81 8.17 -3.69
CA THR A 60 -1.75 8.20 -2.23
C THR A 60 -1.38 6.83 -1.66
N LEU A 61 -2.02 5.77 -2.15
CA LEU A 61 -1.71 4.41 -1.69
C LEU A 61 -0.27 4.03 -2.04
N LYS A 62 0.22 4.43 -3.20
CA LYS A 62 1.61 4.19 -3.60
C LYS A 62 2.58 4.81 -2.60
N SER A 63 2.39 6.09 -2.28
CA SER A 63 3.26 6.80 -1.36
C SER A 63 3.24 6.16 0.03
N ASN A 64 2.05 5.83 0.53
CA ASN A 64 1.90 5.19 1.83
C ASN A 64 2.54 3.79 1.84
N SER A 65 2.45 3.08 0.72
CA SER A 65 3.03 1.73 0.59
C SER A 65 4.56 1.76 0.63
N TRP A 66 5.18 2.73 -0.03
CA TRP A 66 6.65 2.86 0.00
C TRP A 66 7.16 3.19 1.40
N THR A 67 6.37 3.89 2.21
CA THR A 67 6.74 4.20 3.59
C THR A 67 7.08 2.94 4.39
N PHE A 68 6.38 1.83 4.13
CA PHE A 68 6.57 0.57 4.84
C PHE A 68 7.30 -0.49 4.00
N GLY A 69 7.84 -0.11 2.85
CA GLY A 69 8.53 -1.07 1.99
C GLY A 69 7.61 -2.15 1.42
N LEU A 70 6.37 -1.79 1.09
CA LEU A 70 5.42 -2.71 0.48
C LEU A 70 5.73 -2.83 -1.02
N GLU A 71 6.75 -3.60 -1.34
CA GLU A 71 7.39 -3.60 -2.66
C GLU A 71 6.61 -4.36 -3.71
N GLN A 72 5.59 -5.12 -3.32
CA GLN A 72 4.67 -5.73 -4.28
C GLN A 72 3.48 -4.82 -4.57
N LEU A 73 2.98 -4.13 -3.55
CA LEU A 73 1.80 -3.26 -3.71
C LEU A 73 2.12 -1.94 -4.40
N ALA A 74 3.19 -1.29 -4.00
CA ALA A 74 3.52 0.05 -4.49
C ALA A 74 3.68 0.12 -6.02
N PRO A 75 4.39 -0.83 -6.68
CA PRO A 75 4.49 -0.80 -8.14
C PRO A 75 3.15 -0.97 -8.85
N LEU A 76 2.23 -1.77 -8.29
CA LEU A 76 0.90 -1.94 -8.88
C LEU A 76 0.09 -0.66 -8.78
N CYS A 77 0.25 0.10 -7.68
CA CYS A 77 -0.36 1.43 -7.55
C CYS A 77 0.19 2.38 -8.61
N GLN A 78 1.51 2.33 -8.86
CA GLN A 78 2.13 3.14 -9.90
C GLN A 78 1.57 2.79 -11.27
N ASP A 79 1.42 1.49 -11.56
CA ASP A 79 0.88 1.05 -12.84
C ASP A 79 -0.56 1.54 -13.03
N LEU A 80 -1.38 1.49 -11.97
CA LEU A 80 -2.75 1.97 -12.04
C LEU A 80 -2.81 3.49 -12.21
N GLU A 81 -1.95 4.21 -11.52
CA GLU A 81 -1.82 5.67 -11.67
C GLU A 81 -1.47 6.03 -13.12
N ASN A 82 -0.50 5.32 -13.69
CA ASN A 82 -0.08 5.54 -15.08
C ASN A 82 -1.20 5.23 -16.07
N LEU A 83 -1.92 4.15 -15.84
CA LEU A 83 -3.02 3.73 -16.69
C LEU A 83 -4.14 4.78 -16.69
N ALA A 84 -4.48 5.31 -15.51
CA ALA A 84 -5.48 6.36 -15.37
C ALA A 84 -5.04 7.64 -16.07
N ALA A 85 -3.77 8.02 -15.92
CA ALA A 85 -3.21 9.23 -16.56
C ALA A 85 -3.20 9.11 -18.09
N ALA A 86 -3.08 7.89 -18.62
CA ALA A 86 -3.04 7.64 -20.06
C ALA A 86 -4.44 7.35 -20.65
N ASP A 87 -5.50 7.63 -19.91
CA ASP A 87 -6.88 7.37 -20.33
C ASP A 87 -7.15 5.89 -20.64
N GLY A 88 -6.52 5.01 -19.86
CA GLY A 88 -6.57 3.58 -20.07
C GLY A 88 -7.48 2.80 -19.13
N LEU A 89 -8.42 3.45 -18.44
CA LEU A 89 -9.24 2.79 -17.41
C LEU A 89 -10.09 1.63 -17.93
N ALA A 90 -10.43 1.64 -19.22
CA ALA A 90 -11.20 0.53 -19.79
C ALA A 90 -10.47 -0.81 -19.68
N ALA A 91 -9.12 -0.79 -19.55
CA ALA A 91 -8.29 -1.99 -19.41
C ALA A 91 -7.81 -2.23 -17.98
N ALA A 92 -8.37 -1.50 -17.00
CA ALA A 92 -7.84 -1.50 -15.62
C ALA A 92 -8.26 -2.71 -14.78
N GLU A 93 -9.29 -3.45 -15.16
CA GLU A 93 -9.89 -4.48 -14.32
C GLU A 93 -8.89 -5.57 -13.88
N PRO A 94 -8.07 -6.17 -14.76
CA PRO A 94 -7.10 -7.16 -14.30
C PRO A 94 -6.06 -6.58 -13.35
N LEU A 95 -5.59 -5.37 -13.61
CA LEU A 95 -4.63 -4.69 -12.76
C LEU A 95 -5.23 -4.38 -11.39
N ALA A 96 -6.48 -3.92 -11.35
CA ALA A 96 -7.17 -3.62 -10.11
C ALA A 96 -7.30 -4.88 -9.24
N ARG A 97 -7.60 -6.04 -9.84
CA ARG A 97 -7.68 -7.30 -9.11
C ARG A 97 -6.33 -7.71 -8.54
N ASN A 98 -5.26 -7.57 -9.32
CA ASN A 98 -3.91 -7.87 -8.84
C ASN A 98 -3.50 -6.95 -7.70
N LEU A 99 -3.86 -5.67 -7.79
CA LEU A 99 -3.60 -4.70 -6.75
C LEU A 99 -4.32 -5.06 -5.46
N GLU A 100 -5.59 -5.45 -5.54
CA GLU A 100 -6.36 -5.83 -4.36
C GLU A 100 -5.79 -7.08 -3.68
N ALA A 101 -5.32 -8.05 -4.45
CA ALA A 101 -4.68 -9.24 -3.89
C ALA A 101 -3.36 -8.87 -3.19
N ALA A 102 -2.56 -8.01 -3.81
CA ALA A 102 -1.32 -7.53 -3.19
C ALA A 102 -1.60 -6.72 -1.93
N TYR A 103 -2.68 -5.92 -1.94
CA TYR A 103 -3.11 -5.17 -0.77
C TYR A 103 -3.47 -6.08 0.40
N ALA A 104 -4.20 -7.16 0.15
CA ALA A 104 -4.57 -8.10 1.21
C ALA A 104 -3.33 -8.66 1.91
N SER A 105 -2.32 -9.05 1.14
CA SER A 105 -1.06 -9.56 1.68
C SER A 105 -0.29 -8.45 2.42
N ALA A 106 -0.27 -7.25 1.87
CA ALA A 106 0.41 -6.11 2.48
C ALA A 106 -0.23 -5.75 3.82
N ARG A 107 -1.56 -5.72 3.88
CA ARG A 107 -2.29 -5.42 5.11
C ARG A 107 -1.94 -6.41 6.21
N GLN A 108 -1.95 -7.69 5.89
CA GLN A 108 -1.59 -8.73 6.86
C GLN A 108 -0.16 -8.54 7.37
N ALA A 109 0.78 -8.24 6.47
CA ALA A 109 2.17 -8.03 6.85
C ALA A 109 2.34 -6.82 7.78
N VAL A 110 1.65 -5.72 7.48
CA VAL A 110 1.66 -4.52 8.33
C VAL A 110 1.06 -4.83 9.71
N GLU A 111 -0.04 -5.56 9.74
CA GLU A 111 -0.69 -5.94 11.01
C GLU A 111 0.25 -6.77 11.88
N GLU A 112 0.99 -7.72 11.29
CA GLU A 112 1.93 -8.57 12.01
C GLU A 112 3.10 -7.77 12.58
N VAL A 113 3.69 -6.88 11.78
CA VAL A 113 4.80 -6.04 12.21
C VAL A 113 4.34 -5.08 13.31
N ARG A 114 3.17 -4.48 13.12
CA ARG A 114 2.58 -3.57 14.10
C ARG A 114 2.38 -4.27 15.45
N ALA A 115 1.86 -5.49 15.43
CA ALA A 115 1.66 -6.27 16.66
C ALA A 115 2.98 -6.55 17.37
N GLY A 116 4.02 -6.92 16.62
CA GLY A 116 5.34 -7.16 17.18
C GLY A 116 5.94 -5.93 17.84
N LEU A 117 5.82 -4.77 17.21
CA LEU A 117 6.33 -3.52 17.76
C LEU A 117 5.53 -3.06 18.98
N SER A 118 4.21 -3.20 18.92
CA SER A 118 3.32 -2.80 20.01
C SER A 118 3.53 -3.64 21.26
N ASP A 119 3.90 -4.93 21.08
CA ASP A 119 4.15 -5.85 22.20
C ASP A 119 5.58 -5.71 22.75
N GLY A 120 6.37 -4.78 22.23
CA GLY A 120 7.74 -4.60 22.66
C GLY A 120 8.71 -5.65 22.14
N ARG A 121 8.29 -6.49 21.20
CA ARG A 121 9.17 -7.47 20.56
C ARG A 121 9.98 -6.77 19.47
N SER A 122 11.30 -6.98 19.52
CA SER A 122 12.22 -6.29 18.61
C SER A 122 12.53 -7.13 17.38
N SER A 123 11.63 -7.99 16.97
CA SER A 123 11.90 -8.91 15.86
C SER A 123 11.36 -8.36 14.56
N LEU A 124 12.22 -7.81 13.78
CA LEU A 124 11.97 -7.55 12.38
C LEU A 124 12.91 -8.37 11.53
#